data_c2dafa2db73dd3780c679e39293a02c4
#
_entry.id   c2dafa2db73dd3780c679e39293a02c4
#
_cell.length_a   1.000
_cell.length_b   1.000
_cell.length_c   1.000
_cell.angle_alpha   90.00
_cell.angle_beta   90.00
_cell.angle_gamma   90.00
#
_symmetry.space_group_name_H-M   'P 1'
#
loop_
_entity.id
_entity.type
_entity.pdbx_description
1 polymer ?
#
loop_
_entity_poly.entity_id
_entity_poly.type
_entity_poly.pdbx_seq_one_letter_code
_entity_poly.pdbx_strand_id
1 'polypeptide(L)'
;DTAMNYLFRDAVTDCLARGRIGVSELSRRLNSALMKVTGPNGHAMYNCLGSHDTARFLTEAKGEAWRLRLAMALQMLFPGAPAIYYGDELGMTGENDPGCRGGMAWAHPDKDLLAWQKELIALRQAHPALRTGSYTPLLADDEKSLFAFARGNREEELLAVFNLGERAQTWDCAGESVHVLPHSVHILFRPVQKEEKPCVQKPSWRSSPA
;
A
#
# COMPACT_ATOMS: atom_id res chain seq x y z
N ASP A 1 -2.31 10.93 19.11
CA ASP A 1 -3.16 9.75 19.27
C ASP A 1 -3.56 9.25 17.88
N THR A 2 -3.63 7.95 17.70
CA THR A 2 -4.05 7.31 16.46
C THR A 2 -5.32 6.50 16.70
N ALA A 3 -6.08 6.26 15.63
CA ALA A 3 -7.29 5.46 15.68
C ALA A 3 -7.24 4.35 14.64
N MET A 4 -8.11 3.35 14.77
CA MET A 4 -8.35 2.38 13.71
C MET A 4 -8.78 3.10 12.44
N ASN A 5 -8.06 2.86 11.35
CA ASN A 5 -8.29 3.57 10.08
C ASN A 5 -9.42 2.88 9.27
N TYR A 6 -10.64 3.02 9.74
CA TYR A 6 -11.79 2.51 9.00
C TYR A 6 -11.99 3.20 7.64
N LEU A 7 -11.51 4.44 7.48
CA LEU A 7 -11.55 5.11 6.17
C LEU A 7 -10.70 4.36 5.14
N PHE A 8 -9.52 3.88 5.54
CA PHE A 8 -8.68 3.01 4.71
C PHE A 8 -9.39 1.69 4.43
N ARG A 9 -9.84 1.00 5.49
CA ARG A 9 -10.53 -0.29 5.38
C ARG A 9 -11.71 -0.21 4.42
N ASP A 10 -12.58 0.77 4.60
CA ASP A 10 -13.81 0.87 3.80
C ASP A 10 -13.50 1.20 2.34
N ALA A 11 -12.52 2.07 2.06
CA ALA A 11 -12.09 2.36 0.70
C ALA A 11 -11.52 1.11 0.01
N VAL A 12 -10.65 0.35 0.68
CA VAL A 12 -10.04 -0.86 0.16
C VAL A 12 -11.08 -1.97 -0.03
N THR A 13 -11.98 -2.17 0.93
CA THR A 13 -13.05 -3.17 0.86
C THR A 13 -14.03 -2.85 -0.26
N ASP A 14 -14.47 -1.60 -0.38
CA ASP A 14 -15.42 -1.21 -1.43
C ASP A 14 -14.83 -1.36 -2.85
N CYS A 15 -13.53 -1.07 -3.02
CA CYS A 15 -12.86 -1.23 -4.31
C CYS A 15 -12.50 -2.70 -4.58
N LEU A 16 -11.63 -3.27 -3.73
CA LEU A 16 -11.00 -4.56 -4.00
C LEU A 16 -11.90 -5.75 -3.69
N ALA A 17 -12.69 -5.72 -2.59
CA ALA A 17 -13.52 -6.86 -2.24
C ALA A 17 -14.89 -6.81 -2.94
N ARG A 18 -15.57 -5.68 -2.88
CA ARG A 18 -16.96 -5.53 -3.32
C ARG A 18 -17.13 -5.04 -4.74
N GLY A 19 -16.09 -4.43 -5.34
CA GLY A 19 -16.15 -3.81 -6.67
C GLY A 19 -17.19 -2.68 -6.79
N ARG A 20 -17.47 -1.96 -5.70
CA ARG A 20 -18.46 -0.88 -5.65
C ARG A 20 -17.95 0.45 -6.18
N ILE A 21 -16.63 0.63 -6.14
CA ILE A 21 -15.96 1.84 -6.59
C ILE A 21 -14.77 1.48 -7.48
N GLY A 22 -14.44 2.36 -8.41
CA GLY A 22 -13.25 2.25 -9.24
C GLY A 22 -11.97 2.70 -8.52
N VAL A 23 -10.84 2.58 -9.21
CA VAL A 23 -9.53 2.95 -8.67
C VAL A 23 -9.38 4.46 -8.48
N SER A 24 -10.06 5.28 -9.27
CA SER A 24 -10.08 6.73 -9.13
C SER A 24 -10.70 7.15 -7.79
N GLU A 25 -11.84 6.55 -7.43
CA GLU A 25 -12.49 6.82 -6.16
C GLU A 25 -11.71 6.21 -4.98
N LEU A 26 -11.08 5.04 -5.15
CA LEU A 26 -10.14 4.48 -4.18
C LEU A 26 -9.02 5.49 -3.88
N SER A 27 -8.34 5.98 -4.92
CA SER A 27 -7.27 6.98 -4.80
C SER A 27 -7.74 8.22 -4.05
N ARG A 28 -8.89 8.76 -4.43
CA ARG A 28 -9.47 9.96 -3.80
C ARG A 28 -9.76 9.73 -2.31
N ARG A 29 -10.34 8.58 -1.93
CA ARG A 29 -10.64 8.25 -0.53
C ARG A 29 -9.37 8.04 0.29
N LEU A 30 -8.36 7.37 -0.25
CA LEU A 30 -7.07 7.17 0.41
C LEU A 30 -6.35 8.50 0.65
N ASN A 31 -6.31 9.38 -0.36
CA ASN A 31 -5.75 10.73 -0.22
C ASN A 31 -6.51 11.55 0.84
N SER A 32 -7.83 11.50 0.82
CA SER A 32 -8.67 12.19 1.81
C SER A 32 -8.43 11.69 3.23
N ALA A 33 -8.20 10.39 3.42
CA ALA A 33 -7.88 9.81 4.72
C ALA A 33 -6.53 10.32 5.25
N LEU A 34 -5.51 10.41 4.39
CA LEU A 34 -4.20 10.96 4.75
C LEU A 34 -4.28 12.45 5.11
N MET A 35 -5.06 13.24 4.39
CA MET A 35 -5.21 14.68 4.66
C MET A 35 -5.91 14.99 6.00
N LYS A 36 -6.67 14.05 6.54
CA LYS A 36 -7.33 14.20 7.86
C LYS A 36 -6.37 14.03 9.04
N VAL A 37 -5.20 13.48 8.79
CA VAL A 37 -4.20 13.20 9.84
C VAL A 37 -2.96 14.02 9.56
N THR A 38 -2.65 14.97 10.43
CA THR A 38 -1.52 15.89 10.26
C THR A 38 -0.24 15.39 10.92
N GLY A 39 0.90 15.72 10.31
CA GLY A 39 2.21 15.47 10.88
C GLY A 39 2.56 13.98 11.02
N PRO A 40 3.38 13.61 12.02
CA PRO A 40 3.88 12.24 12.20
C PRO A 40 2.78 11.21 12.50
N ASN A 41 1.60 11.65 12.92
CA ASN A 41 0.46 10.77 13.22
C ASN A 41 -0.02 10.00 11.99
N GLY A 42 0.18 10.52 10.77
CA GLY A 42 -0.12 9.82 9.53
C GLY A 42 0.61 8.47 9.39
N HIS A 43 1.83 8.36 9.94
CA HIS A 43 2.61 7.12 9.92
C HIS A 43 2.17 6.10 10.99
N ALA A 44 1.32 6.51 11.93
CA ALA A 44 0.82 5.67 13.01
C ALA A 44 -0.66 5.29 12.86
N MET A 45 -1.32 5.66 11.75
CA MET A 45 -2.69 5.22 11.48
C MET A 45 -2.77 3.69 11.44
N TYR A 46 -3.69 3.11 12.20
CA TYR A 46 -3.84 1.65 12.29
C TYR A 46 -4.65 1.12 11.10
N ASN A 47 -3.95 0.77 10.01
CA ASN A 47 -4.57 0.28 8.78
C ASN A 47 -4.96 -1.18 8.92
N CYS A 48 -6.25 -1.49 9.02
CA CYS A 48 -6.79 -2.84 9.08
C CYS A 48 -7.58 -3.17 7.80
N LEU A 49 -7.64 -4.44 7.42
CA LEU A 49 -8.54 -4.97 6.38
C LEU A 49 -9.80 -5.56 7.01
N GLY A 50 -9.68 -6.15 8.20
CA GLY A 50 -10.74 -6.73 8.99
C GLY A 50 -10.54 -6.47 10.48
N SER A 51 -11.57 -6.74 11.26
CA SER A 51 -11.56 -6.68 12.71
C SER A 51 -12.59 -7.65 13.30
N HIS A 52 -12.65 -7.72 14.64
CA HIS A 52 -13.65 -8.50 15.34
C HIS A 52 -15.09 -7.93 15.23
N ASP A 53 -15.25 -6.73 14.65
CA ASP A 53 -16.56 -6.06 14.49
C ASP A 53 -17.08 -6.13 13.05
N THR A 54 -16.32 -6.74 12.13
CA THR A 54 -16.66 -6.73 10.71
C THR A 54 -16.48 -8.09 10.08
N ALA A 55 -17.22 -8.38 9.01
CA ALA A 55 -16.94 -9.54 8.19
C ALA A 55 -15.48 -9.55 7.73
N ARG A 56 -14.89 -10.74 7.58
CA ARG A 56 -13.53 -10.91 7.09
C ARG A 56 -13.42 -10.47 5.64
N PHE A 57 -12.28 -9.91 5.27
CA PHE A 57 -12.07 -9.37 3.93
C PHE A 57 -12.33 -10.42 2.83
N LEU A 58 -11.85 -11.65 3.01
CA LEU A 58 -12.03 -12.73 2.03
C LEU A 58 -13.50 -13.14 1.87
N THR A 59 -14.32 -13.02 2.92
CA THR A 59 -15.78 -13.20 2.83
C THR A 59 -16.40 -12.11 1.95
N GLU A 60 -16.06 -10.86 2.18
CA GLU A 60 -16.51 -9.73 1.37
C GLU A 60 -16.04 -9.85 -0.10
N ALA A 61 -14.88 -10.45 -0.31
CA ALA A 61 -14.30 -10.75 -1.62
C ALA A 61 -14.84 -12.06 -2.24
N LYS A 62 -15.89 -12.68 -1.64
CA LYS A 62 -16.52 -13.92 -2.12
C LYS A 62 -15.55 -15.08 -2.34
N GLY A 63 -14.49 -15.16 -1.53
CA GLY A 63 -13.46 -16.19 -1.61
C GLY A 63 -12.39 -15.95 -2.69
N GLU A 64 -12.42 -14.84 -3.42
CA GLU A 64 -11.43 -14.53 -4.44
C GLU A 64 -10.09 -14.11 -3.82
N ALA A 65 -9.18 -15.06 -3.63
CA ALA A 65 -7.90 -14.87 -2.92
C ALA A 65 -7.02 -13.78 -3.54
N TRP A 66 -7.06 -13.57 -4.87
CA TRP A 66 -6.29 -12.51 -5.52
C TRP A 66 -6.66 -11.10 -5.01
N ARG A 67 -7.93 -10.87 -4.66
CA ARG A 67 -8.40 -9.60 -4.09
C ARG A 67 -7.78 -9.36 -2.72
N LEU A 68 -7.71 -10.41 -1.89
CA LEU A 68 -7.06 -10.32 -0.58
C LEU A 68 -5.54 -10.10 -0.75
N ARG A 69 -4.88 -10.75 -1.71
CA ARG A 69 -3.46 -10.53 -2.00
C ARG A 69 -3.15 -9.08 -2.36
N LEU A 70 -3.98 -8.46 -3.20
CA LEU A 70 -3.83 -7.04 -3.55
C LEU A 70 -4.11 -6.11 -2.36
N ALA A 71 -5.12 -6.44 -1.55
CA ALA A 71 -5.43 -5.67 -0.34
C ALA A 71 -4.30 -5.74 0.70
N MET A 72 -3.70 -6.91 0.92
CA MET A 72 -2.51 -7.10 1.77
C MET A 72 -1.33 -6.26 1.26
N ALA A 73 -1.07 -6.27 -0.05
CA ALA A 73 -0.03 -5.45 -0.64
C ALA A 73 -0.30 -3.96 -0.40
N LEU A 74 -1.51 -3.50 -0.69
CA LEU A 74 -1.88 -2.10 -0.46
C LEU A 74 -1.74 -1.72 1.03
N GLN A 75 -2.16 -2.57 1.95
CA GLN A 75 -2.02 -2.36 3.40
C GLN A 75 -0.55 -2.19 3.82
N MET A 76 0.34 -3.04 3.31
CA MET A 76 1.76 -3.02 3.66
C MET A 76 2.54 -1.88 3.00
N LEU A 77 2.11 -1.42 1.82
CA LEU A 77 2.78 -0.37 1.06
C LEU A 77 2.25 1.04 1.39
N PHE A 78 1.02 1.16 1.88
CA PHE A 78 0.39 2.45 2.22
C PHE A 78 0.97 3.06 3.51
N PRO A 79 0.95 4.41 3.67
CA PRO A 79 1.33 5.06 4.93
C PRO A 79 0.46 4.61 6.10
N GLY A 80 1.08 4.40 7.25
CA GLY A 80 0.41 3.96 8.48
C GLY A 80 1.02 2.69 9.06
N ALA A 81 0.46 2.18 10.14
CA ALA A 81 0.81 0.93 10.78
C ALA A 81 -0.15 -0.18 10.27
N PRO A 82 0.33 -1.13 9.44
CA PRO A 82 -0.52 -2.22 8.98
C PRO A 82 -0.87 -3.16 10.14
N ALA A 83 -2.15 -3.50 10.23
CA ALA A 83 -2.68 -4.36 11.27
C ALA A 83 -3.33 -5.60 10.67
N ILE A 84 -2.71 -6.73 10.86
CA ILE A 84 -3.21 -8.03 10.40
C ILE A 84 -4.22 -8.54 11.42
N TYR A 85 -5.48 -8.70 11.01
CA TYR A 85 -6.45 -9.41 11.82
C TYR A 85 -6.17 -10.91 11.70
N TYR A 86 -6.03 -11.59 12.85
CA TYR A 86 -5.60 -13.00 12.89
C TYR A 86 -6.42 -13.87 11.94
N GLY A 87 -5.72 -14.73 11.20
CA GLY A 87 -6.32 -15.66 10.26
C GLY A 87 -6.56 -15.10 8.85
N ASP A 88 -6.49 -13.79 8.62
CA ASP A 88 -6.55 -13.25 7.26
C ASP A 88 -5.36 -13.74 6.43
N GLU A 89 -4.19 -13.87 7.06
CA GLU A 89 -2.97 -14.43 6.47
C GLU A 89 -3.08 -15.92 6.12
N LEU A 90 -4.07 -16.61 6.67
CA LEU A 90 -4.37 -18.02 6.39
C LEU A 90 -5.57 -18.19 5.46
N GLY A 91 -6.15 -17.10 4.95
CA GLY A 91 -7.32 -17.14 4.09
C GLY A 91 -8.64 -17.48 4.83
N MET A 92 -8.73 -17.15 6.11
CA MET A 92 -9.97 -17.38 6.87
C MET A 92 -11.11 -16.52 6.33
N THR A 93 -12.29 -17.13 6.26
CA THR A 93 -13.57 -16.46 6.02
C THR A 93 -14.38 -16.36 7.31
N GLY A 94 -15.38 -15.51 7.34
CA GLY A 94 -16.30 -15.34 8.46
C GLY A 94 -17.18 -14.12 8.24
N GLU A 95 -18.48 -14.29 8.40
CA GLU A 95 -19.47 -13.22 8.40
C GLU A 95 -19.30 -12.34 9.62
N ASN A 96 -20.16 -11.32 9.78
CA ASN A 96 -20.17 -10.48 10.97
C ASN A 96 -20.25 -11.33 12.26
N ASP A 97 -20.04 -10.68 13.40
CA ASP A 97 -20.08 -11.32 14.72
C ASP A 97 -21.27 -12.31 14.86
N PRO A 98 -21.04 -13.55 15.31
CA PRO A 98 -19.79 -14.14 15.81
C PRO A 98 -18.87 -14.75 14.73
N GLY A 99 -19.29 -14.80 13.45
CA GLY A 99 -18.59 -15.50 12.38
C GLY A 99 -17.14 -15.04 12.15
N CYS A 100 -16.88 -13.73 12.26
CA CYS A 100 -15.54 -13.17 12.11
C CYS A 100 -14.58 -13.56 13.25
N ARG A 101 -15.08 -14.05 14.39
CA ARG A 101 -14.30 -14.42 15.59
C ARG A 101 -14.03 -15.92 15.71
N GLY A 102 -14.14 -16.67 14.62
CA GLY A 102 -13.84 -18.11 14.59
C GLY A 102 -12.42 -18.42 15.07
N GLY A 103 -12.19 -19.61 15.63
CA GLY A 103 -10.88 -20.06 16.04
C GLY A 103 -9.90 -20.11 14.87
N MET A 104 -8.60 -19.98 15.16
CA MET A 104 -7.54 -19.96 14.13
C MET A 104 -7.51 -21.27 13.33
N ALA A 105 -7.51 -21.16 12.00
CA ALA A 105 -7.62 -22.32 11.08
C ALA A 105 -6.24 -22.97 10.84
N TRP A 106 -5.60 -23.51 11.90
CA TRP A 106 -4.27 -24.10 11.81
C TRP A 106 -4.21 -25.36 10.92
N ALA A 107 -5.31 -26.10 10.82
CA ALA A 107 -5.35 -27.36 10.07
C ALA A 107 -5.31 -27.18 8.55
N HIS A 108 -5.83 -26.07 8.04
CA HIS A 108 -6.02 -25.84 6.60
C HIS A 108 -5.63 -24.41 6.20
N PRO A 109 -4.36 -23.99 6.42
CA PRO A 109 -3.90 -22.66 6.04
C PRO A 109 -3.77 -22.54 4.53
N ASP A 110 -4.13 -21.39 3.98
CA ASP A 110 -3.69 -21.00 2.65
C ASP A 110 -2.19 -20.64 2.73
N LYS A 111 -1.34 -21.57 2.28
CA LYS A 111 0.12 -21.43 2.36
C LYS A 111 0.65 -20.33 1.45
N ASP A 112 -0.02 -20.07 0.33
CA ASP A 112 0.40 -19.04 -0.64
C ASP A 112 0.08 -17.65 -0.12
N LEU A 113 -1.08 -17.46 0.51
CA LEU A 113 -1.41 -16.21 1.21
C LEU A 113 -0.44 -15.96 2.37
N LEU A 114 -0.14 -16.99 3.16
CA LEU A 114 0.81 -16.87 4.27
C LEU A 114 2.22 -16.50 3.80
N ALA A 115 2.69 -17.13 2.72
CA ALA A 115 3.99 -16.81 2.13
C ALA A 115 4.02 -15.37 1.63
N TRP A 116 2.99 -14.97 0.90
CA TRP A 116 2.82 -13.61 0.40
C TRP A 116 2.82 -12.56 1.52
N GLN A 117 2.07 -12.81 2.60
CA GLN A 117 2.05 -11.90 3.75
C GLN A 117 3.43 -11.75 4.39
N LYS A 118 4.19 -12.84 4.52
CA LYS A 118 5.57 -12.82 5.04
C LYS A 118 6.52 -12.02 4.13
N GLU A 119 6.41 -12.19 2.82
CA GLU A 119 7.19 -11.42 1.83
C GLU A 119 6.91 -9.92 1.96
N LEU A 120 5.64 -9.52 2.07
CA LEU A 120 5.25 -8.13 2.23
C LEU A 120 5.75 -7.52 3.57
N ILE A 121 5.73 -8.31 4.65
CA ILE A 121 6.28 -7.89 5.95
C ILE A 121 7.79 -7.68 5.82
N ALA A 122 8.51 -8.65 5.24
CA ALA A 122 9.96 -8.55 5.03
C ALA A 122 10.32 -7.34 4.17
N LEU A 123 9.56 -7.11 3.09
CA LEU A 123 9.71 -5.95 2.24
C LEU A 123 9.56 -4.64 3.03
N ARG A 124 8.49 -4.51 3.82
CA ARG A 124 8.26 -3.30 4.63
C ARG A 124 9.34 -3.09 5.68
N GLN A 125 9.88 -4.15 6.26
CA GLN A 125 10.98 -4.08 7.23
C GLN A 125 12.29 -3.65 6.58
N ALA A 126 12.58 -4.13 5.37
CA ALA A 126 13.79 -3.82 4.64
C ALA A 126 13.83 -2.35 4.15
N HIS A 127 12.68 -1.75 3.85
CA HIS A 127 12.57 -0.44 3.22
C HIS A 127 12.01 0.65 4.14
N PRO A 128 12.86 1.56 4.68
CA PRO A 128 12.42 2.68 5.51
C PRO A 128 11.40 3.59 4.83
N ALA A 129 11.48 3.76 3.51
CA ALA A 129 10.50 4.54 2.76
C ALA A 129 9.06 4.05 2.95
N LEU A 130 8.83 2.76 3.16
CA LEU A 130 7.51 2.20 3.43
C LEU A 130 6.98 2.55 4.83
N ARG A 131 7.88 2.81 5.80
CA ARG A 131 7.49 3.13 7.18
C ARG A 131 7.27 4.62 7.39
N THR A 132 8.19 5.46 6.93
CA THR A 132 8.22 6.90 7.19
C THR A 132 8.32 7.77 5.94
N GLY A 133 8.37 7.18 4.76
CA GLY A 133 8.49 7.92 3.50
C GLY A 133 7.21 8.66 3.11
N SER A 134 7.36 9.60 2.19
CA SER A 134 6.26 10.29 1.55
C SER A 134 5.32 9.32 0.80
N TYR A 135 4.15 9.80 0.47
CA TYR A 135 3.21 9.12 -0.41
C TYR A 135 2.84 10.07 -1.54
N THR A 136 2.98 9.61 -2.77
CA THR A 136 2.65 10.38 -3.97
C THR A 136 1.76 9.54 -4.87
N PRO A 137 0.48 9.90 -5.06
CA PRO A 137 -0.37 9.24 -6.04
C PRO A 137 0.13 9.56 -7.45
N LEU A 138 0.19 8.55 -8.33
CA LEU A 138 0.73 8.68 -9.69
C LEU A 138 -0.30 8.39 -10.77
N LEU A 139 -1.13 7.36 -10.58
CA LEU A 139 -2.11 6.91 -11.56
C LEU A 139 -3.35 6.37 -10.86
N ALA A 140 -4.52 6.69 -11.41
CA ALA A 140 -5.78 6.04 -11.10
C ALA A 140 -6.64 6.06 -12.37
N ASP A 141 -6.60 4.98 -13.13
CA ASP A 141 -7.24 4.81 -14.44
C ASP A 141 -8.32 3.72 -14.34
N ASP A 142 -9.57 4.13 -14.30
CA ASP A 142 -10.71 3.21 -14.17
C ASP A 142 -10.92 2.36 -15.42
N GLU A 143 -10.59 2.87 -16.61
CA GLU A 143 -10.75 2.13 -17.87
C GLU A 143 -9.78 0.94 -17.94
N LYS A 144 -8.55 1.15 -17.48
CA LYS A 144 -7.51 0.12 -17.42
C LYS A 144 -7.51 -0.65 -16.09
N SER A 145 -8.29 -0.21 -15.11
CA SER A 145 -8.25 -0.72 -13.73
C SER A 145 -6.84 -0.69 -13.13
N LEU A 146 -6.07 0.37 -13.45
CA LEU A 146 -4.72 0.59 -12.96
C LEU A 146 -4.69 1.63 -11.85
N PHE A 147 -3.98 1.31 -10.77
CA PHE A 147 -3.72 2.21 -9.66
C PHE A 147 -2.23 2.21 -9.33
N ALA A 148 -1.60 3.39 -9.23
CA ALA A 148 -0.19 3.48 -8.90
C ALA A 148 0.11 4.64 -7.96
N PHE A 149 1.10 4.42 -7.09
CA PHE A 149 1.66 5.44 -6.22
C PHE A 149 3.13 5.18 -5.94
N ALA A 150 3.84 6.24 -5.53
CA ALA A 150 5.20 6.14 -5.03
C ALA A 150 5.26 6.33 -3.50
N ARG A 151 6.23 5.68 -2.88
CA ARG A 151 6.70 5.91 -1.52
C ARG A 151 8.17 6.27 -1.59
N GLY A 152 8.57 7.37 -0.95
CA GLY A 152 9.95 7.82 -1.07
C GLY A 152 10.48 8.47 0.19
N ASN A 153 11.80 8.42 0.36
CA ASN A 153 12.56 9.17 1.33
C ASN A 153 13.82 9.76 0.64
N ARG A 154 14.83 10.15 1.39
CA ARG A 154 16.07 10.76 0.83
C ARG A 154 17.01 9.74 0.16
N GLU A 155 16.78 8.46 0.33
CA GLU A 155 17.70 7.38 -0.07
C GLU A 155 17.11 6.48 -1.15
N GLU A 156 15.80 6.24 -1.08
CA GLU A 156 15.10 5.30 -1.94
C GLU A 156 13.69 5.79 -2.32
N GLU A 157 13.25 5.37 -3.48
CA GLU A 157 11.87 5.49 -3.94
C GLU A 157 11.35 4.09 -4.31
N LEU A 158 10.14 3.80 -3.89
CA LEU A 158 9.40 2.61 -4.26
C LEU A 158 8.20 3.03 -5.08
N LEU A 159 8.02 2.40 -6.24
CA LEU A 159 6.85 2.52 -7.09
C LEU A 159 6.01 1.25 -6.95
N ALA A 160 4.73 1.40 -6.62
CA ALA A 160 3.76 0.31 -6.57
C ALA A 160 2.70 0.52 -7.65
N VAL A 161 2.54 -0.45 -8.54
CA VAL A 161 1.57 -0.43 -9.64
C VAL A 161 0.64 -1.64 -9.50
N PHE A 162 -0.63 -1.38 -9.26
CA PHE A 162 -1.68 -2.39 -9.10
C PHE A 162 -2.49 -2.50 -10.37
N ASN A 163 -2.69 -3.72 -10.83
CA ASN A 163 -3.63 -4.04 -11.90
C ASN A 163 -4.79 -4.87 -11.32
N LEU A 164 -5.96 -4.26 -11.24
CA LEU A 164 -7.18 -4.88 -10.74
C LEU A 164 -7.99 -5.51 -11.88
N GLY A 165 -7.58 -5.31 -13.15
CA GLY A 165 -8.27 -5.76 -14.34
C GLY A 165 -7.91 -7.17 -14.76
N GLU A 166 -8.70 -7.69 -15.72
CA GLU A 166 -8.60 -9.04 -16.29
C GLU A 166 -7.49 -9.17 -17.36
N ARG A 167 -6.87 -8.07 -17.78
CA ARG A 167 -5.86 -8.05 -18.83
C ARG A 167 -4.56 -7.47 -18.33
N ALA A 168 -3.44 -8.00 -18.83
CA ALA A 168 -2.13 -7.39 -18.60
C ALA A 168 -2.12 -5.95 -19.15
N GLN A 169 -1.50 -5.06 -18.42
CA GLN A 169 -1.40 -3.65 -18.76
C GLN A 169 0.07 -3.22 -18.81
N THR A 170 0.34 -2.21 -19.62
CA THR A 170 1.64 -1.54 -19.62
C THR A 170 1.42 -0.07 -19.31
N TRP A 171 2.24 0.44 -18.41
CA TRP A 171 2.24 1.84 -18.03
C TRP A 171 3.63 2.43 -18.10
N ASP A 172 3.77 3.55 -18.82
CA ASP A 172 5.03 4.25 -18.97
C ASP A 172 5.14 5.35 -17.90
N CYS A 173 6.17 5.23 -17.07
CA CYS A 173 6.43 6.16 -15.98
C CYS A 173 7.91 6.53 -15.91
N ALA A 174 8.20 7.82 -16.05
CA ALA A 174 9.56 8.39 -15.94
C ALA A 174 10.61 7.66 -16.82
N GLY A 175 10.22 7.29 -18.04
CA GLY A 175 11.13 6.62 -19.01
C GLY A 175 11.25 5.11 -18.84
N GLU A 176 10.53 4.52 -17.90
CA GLU A 176 10.43 3.06 -17.73
C GLU A 176 9.03 2.56 -18.11
N SER A 177 8.99 1.43 -18.82
CA SER A 177 7.76 0.75 -19.19
C SER A 177 7.48 -0.37 -18.20
N VAL A 178 6.44 -0.20 -17.37
CA VAL A 178 6.06 -1.16 -16.33
C VAL A 178 4.97 -2.07 -16.86
N HIS A 179 5.27 -3.35 -16.99
CA HIS A 179 4.31 -4.37 -17.40
C HIS A 179 3.71 -5.05 -16.17
N VAL A 180 2.38 -5.02 -16.02
CA VAL A 180 1.67 -5.53 -14.84
C VAL A 180 0.64 -6.58 -15.28
N LEU A 181 0.81 -7.79 -14.77
CA LEU A 181 -0.09 -8.91 -15.05
C LEU A 181 -1.49 -8.65 -14.48
N PRO A 182 -2.54 -9.34 -14.98
CA PRO A 182 -3.86 -9.28 -14.38
C PRO A 182 -3.83 -9.61 -12.89
N HIS A 183 -4.66 -8.96 -12.09
CA HIS A 183 -4.84 -9.23 -10.66
C HIS A 183 -3.53 -9.27 -9.87
N SER A 184 -2.60 -8.37 -10.21
CA SER A 184 -1.27 -8.35 -9.60
C SER A 184 -0.81 -6.94 -9.19
N VAL A 185 0.23 -6.89 -8.39
CA VAL A 185 0.97 -5.67 -8.06
C VAL A 185 2.41 -5.82 -8.53
N HIS A 186 2.93 -4.82 -9.20
CA HIS A 186 4.35 -4.71 -9.55
C HIS A 186 5.00 -3.66 -8.65
N ILE A 187 6.13 -4.04 -8.01
CA ILE A 187 6.83 -3.19 -7.07
C ILE A 187 8.25 -2.98 -7.59
N LEU A 188 8.62 -1.72 -7.80
CA LEU A 188 9.93 -1.31 -8.27
C LEU A 188 10.62 -0.46 -7.21
N PHE A 189 11.92 -0.67 -7.04
CA PHE A 189 12.77 0.16 -6.18
C PHE A 189 13.72 0.96 -7.05
N ARG A 190 13.84 2.25 -6.75
CA ARG A 190 14.77 3.17 -7.40
C ARG A 190 15.63 3.84 -6.34
N PRO A 191 16.96 3.82 -6.46
CA PRO A 191 17.80 4.69 -5.65
C PRO A 191 17.52 6.15 -6.02
N VAL A 192 17.32 7.00 -5.02
CA VAL A 192 17.24 8.44 -5.27
C VAL A 192 18.63 8.93 -5.65
N GLN A 193 18.79 9.42 -6.88
CA GLN A 193 20.03 10.07 -7.28
C GLN A 193 20.24 11.30 -6.40
N LYS A 194 21.29 11.28 -5.62
CA LYS A 194 21.71 12.49 -4.89
C LYS A 194 22.15 13.49 -5.95
N GLU A 195 21.39 14.57 -6.16
CA GLU A 195 21.92 15.72 -6.85
C GLU A 195 23.20 16.13 -6.11
N GLU A 196 24.36 16.04 -6.77
CA GLU A 196 25.57 16.66 -6.27
C GLU A 196 25.26 18.14 -6.10
N LYS A 197 25.24 18.59 -4.85
CA LYS A 197 25.10 20.03 -4.58
C LYS A 197 26.23 20.72 -5.37
N PRO A 198 25.90 21.67 -6.26
CA PRO A 198 26.94 22.42 -6.93
C PRO A 198 27.88 22.94 -5.88
N CYS A 199 29.19 22.68 -6.06
CA CYS A 199 30.22 23.12 -5.18
C CYS A 199 30.15 24.66 -5.09
N VAL A 200 29.58 25.19 -4.02
CA VAL A 200 29.56 26.64 -3.78
C VAL A 200 30.99 27.05 -3.54
N GLN A 201 31.65 27.57 -4.58
CA GLN A 201 32.95 28.21 -4.43
C GLN A 201 32.81 29.31 -3.37
N LYS A 202 33.51 29.14 -2.26
CA LYS A 202 33.62 30.18 -1.25
C LYS A 202 34.20 31.42 -1.90
N PRO A 203 33.57 32.60 -1.81
CA PRO A 203 34.18 33.83 -2.33
C PRO A 203 35.53 34.05 -1.64
N SER A 204 36.57 34.16 -2.45
CA SER A 204 37.91 34.52 -1.96
C SER A 204 37.91 35.99 -1.57
N TRP A 205 37.68 36.30 -0.31
CA TRP A 205 37.97 37.61 0.25
C TRP A 205 39.48 37.80 0.28
N ARG A 206 39.99 38.51 -0.70
CA ARG A 206 41.36 39.04 -0.59
C ARG A 206 41.34 40.17 0.44
N SER A 207 42.01 39.98 1.55
CA SER A 207 42.40 41.07 2.43
C SER A 207 43.38 41.96 1.67
N SER A 208 43.00 43.19 1.38
CA SER A 208 43.94 44.22 0.93
C SER A 208 44.83 44.65 2.13
N PRO A 209 46.16 44.71 1.98
CA PRO A 209 47.01 45.29 3.02
C PRO A 209 46.87 46.82 3.01
N ALA A 210 46.84 47.38 4.22
CA ALA A 210 46.90 48.81 4.49
C ALA A 210 48.24 49.40 4.12
#